data_f069363b27c6fc9a1119cec354d8a882
#
_entry.id   f069363b27c6fc9a1119cec354d8a882
#
_cell.length_a   1.000
_cell.length_b   1.000
_cell.length_c   1.000
_cell.angle_alpha   90.00
_cell.angle_beta   90.00
_cell.angle_gamma   90.00
#
_symmetry.space_group_name_H-M   'P 1'
#
loop_
_entity.id
_entity.type
_entity.pdbx_description
1 polymer ?
#
loop_
_entity_poly.entity_id
_entity_poly.type
_entity_poly.pdbx_seq_one_letter_code
_entity_poly.pdbx_strand_id
1 'polypeptide(L)'
;MVEPLLTAEDIGLTIRGNPILHNVNLRVAAGEIVALIGPNGAGKSTLVRVLLGLLRPDSGRIWSRPGLRIGYMPQRLALDGTLPLSVQRFVTLGTPAARARVQAVLTEVGAAHVLDSPVQAVSGGELQRVMLARALLREPDLLVLDEPIQGVDLNGQYELYDLIGGLRRTHGCGILMVSHELHLVMATTDHVLCLNRHVCCSGHPDHVARDPAYLDLFGIDGARRLAVYHHHHNHHHDLHGAVVPDLPLSSASGGEGGHRPPVEQDRG
;
A
#
# COMPACT_ATOMS: atom_id res chain seq x y z
N MET A 1 22.08 0.51 4.30
CA MET A 1 20.89 -0.38 4.36
C MET A 1 19.98 0.18 5.44
N VAL A 2 18.69 0.36 5.13
CA VAL A 2 17.71 0.83 6.14
C VAL A 2 17.47 -0.30 7.14
N GLU A 3 17.49 0.06 8.45
CA GLU A 3 17.26 -0.91 9.52
C GLU A 3 15.84 -1.49 9.45
N PRO A 4 15.66 -2.83 9.55
CA PRO A 4 14.34 -3.43 9.50
C PRO A 4 13.51 -3.07 10.74
N LEU A 5 12.21 -2.91 10.54
CA LEU A 5 11.23 -2.82 11.63
C LEU A 5 10.82 -4.21 12.11
N LEU A 6 10.67 -5.13 11.15
CA LEU A 6 10.23 -6.50 11.37
C LEU A 6 10.89 -7.42 10.35
N THR A 7 11.38 -8.57 10.80
CA THR A 7 11.85 -9.66 9.96
C THR A 7 11.23 -10.98 10.39
N ALA A 8 10.94 -11.81 9.41
CA ALA A 8 10.53 -13.20 9.59
C ALA A 8 11.49 -14.09 8.80
N GLU A 9 12.03 -15.14 9.42
CA GLU A 9 13.00 -16.03 8.83
C GLU A 9 12.54 -17.49 8.99
N ASP A 10 12.45 -18.19 7.85
CA ASP A 10 12.12 -19.62 7.72
C ASP A 10 10.81 -20.02 8.42
N ILE A 11 9.81 -19.14 8.35
CA ILE A 11 8.52 -19.36 9.01
C ILE A 11 7.80 -20.55 8.41
N GLY A 12 7.52 -21.53 9.27
CA GLY A 12 6.68 -22.69 8.96
C GLY A 12 5.52 -22.79 9.93
N LEU A 13 4.35 -23.17 9.40
CA LEU A 13 3.14 -23.36 10.21
C LEU A 13 2.25 -24.43 9.58
N THR A 14 1.81 -25.40 10.40
CA THR A 14 0.85 -26.44 10.05
C THR A 14 -0.38 -26.30 10.92
N ILE A 15 -1.57 -26.32 10.33
CA ILE A 15 -2.83 -26.25 11.06
C ILE A 15 -3.64 -27.52 10.76
N ARG A 16 -3.96 -28.29 11.80
CA ARG A 16 -4.71 -29.57 11.68
C ARG A 16 -4.11 -30.54 10.65
N GLY A 17 -2.79 -30.65 10.61
CA GLY A 17 -2.04 -31.51 9.69
C GLY A 17 -1.86 -30.92 8.27
N ASN A 18 -2.44 -29.77 7.96
CA ASN A 18 -2.26 -29.12 6.67
C ASN A 18 -1.16 -28.07 6.75
N PRO A 19 -0.09 -28.12 5.92
CA PRO A 19 0.92 -27.09 5.87
C PRO A 19 0.32 -25.79 5.26
N ILE A 20 0.37 -24.72 6.04
CA ILE A 20 -0.15 -23.39 5.66
C ILE A 20 0.99 -22.47 5.24
N LEU A 21 2.12 -22.52 5.95
CA LEU A 21 3.32 -21.73 5.62
C LEU A 21 4.54 -22.66 5.62
N HIS A 22 5.43 -22.46 4.64
CA HIS A 22 6.65 -23.25 4.50
C HIS A 22 7.83 -22.35 4.12
N ASN A 23 8.82 -22.24 4.99
CA ASN A 23 10.06 -21.45 4.80
C ASN A 23 9.82 -20.03 4.28
N VAL A 24 8.87 -19.32 4.92
CA VAL A 24 8.52 -17.96 4.51
C VAL A 24 9.50 -16.98 5.13
N ASN A 25 10.11 -16.17 4.28
CA ASN A 25 11.01 -15.09 4.65
C ASN A 25 10.39 -13.75 4.24
N LEU A 26 10.39 -12.76 5.14
CA LEU A 26 9.85 -11.44 4.90
C LEU A 26 10.60 -10.40 5.73
N ARG A 27 10.77 -9.21 5.16
CA ARG A 27 11.35 -8.05 5.85
C ARG A 27 10.53 -6.82 5.52
N VAL A 28 10.31 -5.93 6.51
CA VAL A 28 9.72 -4.61 6.33
C VAL A 28 10.60 -3.57 7.02
N ALA A 29 10.94 -2.51 6.32
CA ALA A 29 11.72 -1.39 6.84
C ALA A 29 10.86 -0.12 7.03
N ALA A 30 11.40 0.89 7.73
CA ALA A 30 10.74 2.18 7.86
C ALA A 30 10.63 2.88 6.49
N GLY A 31 9.49 3.51 6.23
CA GLY A 31 9.23 4.21 4.97
C GLY A 31 9.10 3.32 3.73
N GLU A 32 9.04 2.00 3.89
CA GLU A 32 8.87 1.02 2.82
C GLU A 32 7.42 0.49 2.79
N ILE A 33 6.85 0.32 1.60
CA ILE A 33 5.59 -0.40 1.39
C ILE A 33 5.91 -1.79 0.83
N VAL A 34 5.64 -2.81 1.62
CA VAL A 34 5.74 -4.21 1.21
C VAL A 34 4.35 -4.76 0.97
N ALA A 35 4.08 -5.26 -0.23
CA ALA A 35 2.82 -5.91 -0.56
C ALA A 35 2.96 -7.44 -0.52
N LEU A 36 2.03 -8.08 0.17
CA LEU A 36 1.86 -9.53 0.21
C LEU A 36 0.69 -9.91 -0.70
N ILE A 37 0.97 -10.56 -1.82
CA ILE A 37 -0.02 -11.00 -2.79
C ILE A 37 -0.07 -12.52 -2.88
N GLY A 38 -1.14 -13.06 -3.46
CA GLY A 38 -1.29 -14.51 -3.64
C GLY A 38 -2.77 -14.93 -3.72
N PRO A 39 -3.06 -16.15 -4.17
CA PRO A 39 -4.41 -16.65 -4.30
C PRO A 39 -5.12 -16.79 -2.93
N ASN A 40 -6.44 -16.99 -2.97
CA ASN A 40 -7.19 -17.31 -1.75
C ASN A 40 -6.70 -18.63 -1.17
N GLY A 41 -6.52 -18.67 0.16
CA GLY A 41 -5.96 -19.86 0.84
C GLY A 41 -4.43 -19.98 0.77
N ALA A 42 -3.72 -19.02 0.18
CA ALA A 42 -2.25 -19.00 0.10
C ALA A 42 -1.53 -18.84 1.46
N GLY A 43 -2.26 -18.48 2.52
CA GLY A 43 -1.69 -18.27 3.85
C GLY A 43 -1.43 -16.81 4.23
N LYS A 44 -1.82 -15.84 3.41
CA LYS A 44 -1.55 -14.39 3.62
C LYS A 44 -1.98 -13.89 5.00
N SER A 45 -3.27 -13.98 5.33
CA SER A 45 -3.79 -13.53 6.64
C SER A 45 -3.24 -14.38 7.79
N THR A 46 -2.87 -15.65 7.53
CA THR A 46 -2.19 -16.49 8.52
C THR A 46 -0.78 -15.97 8.79
N LEU A 47 -0.02 -15.63 7.74
CA LEU A 47 1.30 -15.02 7.89
C LEU A 47 1.20 -13.70 8.67
N VAL A 48 0.24 -12.82 8.33
CA VAL A 48 0.00 -11.58 9.07
C VAL A 48 -0.23 -11.86 10.57
N ARG A 49 -1.07 -12.83 10.91
CA ARG A 49 -1.32 -13.20 12.32
C ARG A 49 -0.06 -13.73 13.02
N VAL A 50 0.80 -14.46 12.32
CA VAL A 50 2.09 -14.93 12.82
C VAL A 50 3.02 -13.74 13.08
N LEU A 51 3.13 -12.80 12.12
CA LEU A 51 3.96 -11.60 12.26
C LEU A 51 3.51 -10.68 13.40
N LEU A 52 2.20 -10.63 13.67
CA LEU A 52 1.61 -9.87 14.79
C LEU A 52 1.69 -10.59 16.14
N GLY A 53 2.26 -11.81 16.18
CA GLY A 53 2.33 -12.62 17.40
C GLY A 53 0.98 -13.21 17.86
N LEU A 54 -0.05 -13.16 17.00
CA LEU A 54 -1.38 -13.72 17.27
C LEU A 54 -1.44 -15.24 17.04
N LEU A 55 -0.49 -15.77 16.27
CA LEU A 55 -0.26 -17.20 16.06
C LEU A 55 1.22 -17.49 16.22
N ARG A 56 1.52 -18.59 16.92
CA ARG A 56 2.90 -19.08 17.06
C ARG A 56 3.26 -19.96 15.86
N PRO A 57 4.36 -19.71 15.15
CA PRO A 57 4.82 -20.59 14.09
C PRO A 57 5.40 -21.90 14.69
N ASP A 58 5.40 -22.98 13.91
CA ASP A 58 6.01 -24.26 14.27
C ASP A 58 7.54 -24.22 14.12
N SER A 59 8.03 -23.43 13.15
CA SER A 59 9.46 -23.24 12.88
C SER A 59 9.74 -21.81 12.43
N GLY A 60 11.03 -21.44 12.43
CA GLY A 60 11.52 -20.13 12.08
C GLY A 60 11.51 -19.16 13.27
N ARG A 61 11.85 -17.91 12.97
CA ARG A 61 11.92 -16.85 13.97
C ARG A 61 11.39 -15.52 13.43
N ILE A 62 10.82 -14.73 14.32
CA ILE A 62 10.40 -13.36 14.06
C ILE A 62 11.23 -12.45 14.94
N TRP A 63 11.82 -11.44 14.34
CA TRP A 63 12.44 -10.35 15.05
C TRP A 63 11.67 -9.07 14.78
N SER A 64 11.46 -8.28 15.79
CA SER A 64 10.89 -6.93 15.69
C SER A 64 11.76 -5.95 16.45
N ARG A 65 11.86 -4.73 15.92
CA ARG A 65 12.56 -3.65 16.60
C ARG A 65 12.01 -3.50 18.04
N PRO A 66 12.86 -3.39 19.08
CA PRO A 66 12.40 -3.16 20.44
C PRO A 66 11.50 -1.91 20.52
N GLY A 67 10.33 -2.06 21.15
CA GLY A 67 9.35 -0.98 21.27
C GLY A 67 8.57 -0.67 19.98
N LEU A 68 8.62 -1.52 18.96
CA LEU A 68 7.88 -1.34 17.71
C LEU A 68 6.38 -1.18 17.97
N ARG A 69 5.82 -0.05 17.58
CA ARG A 69 4.37 0.22 17.63
C ARG A 69 3.73 -0.22 16.33
N ILE A 70 2.80 -1.17 16.41
CA ILE A 70 2.11 -1.70 15.23
C ILE A 70 0.66 -1.21 15.24
N GLY A 71 0.24 -0.58 14.12
CA GLY A 71 -1.15 -0.34 13.78
C GLY A 71 -1.65 -1.47 12.89
N TYR A 72 -2.73 -2.14 13.30
CA TYR A 72 -3.29 -3.25 12.52
C TYR A 72 -4.72 -2.97 12.08
N MET A 73 -4.95 -3.13 10.79
CA MET A 73 -6.26 -3.08 10.15
C MET A 73 -6.59 -4.48 9.61
N PRO A 74 -7.50 -5.24 10.24
CA PRO A 74 -7.88 -6.58 9.80
C PRO A 74 -8.82 -6.54 8.59
N GLN A 75 -8.81 -7.59 7.79
CA GLN A 75 -9.68 -7.76 6.60
C GLN A 75 -11.18 -7.62 6.94
N ARG A 76 -11.60 -8.18 8.07
CA ARG A 76 -13.00 -8.14 8.50
C ARG A 76 -13.09 -7.75 9.96
N LEU A 77 -14.06 -6.92 10.21
CA LEU A 77 -14.45 -6.55 11.56
C LEU A 77 -15.78 -7.25 11.88
N ALA A 78 -15.73 -8.25 12.77
CA ALA A 78 -16.94 -8.87 13.28
C ALA A 78 -17.53 -7.95 14.37
N LEU A 79 -18.36 -7.00 13.96
CA LEU A 79 -19.16 -6.19 14.88
C LEU A 79 -20.55 -6.82 14.97
N ASP A 80 -21.01 -7.03 16.20
CA ASP A 80 -22.41 -7.35 16.43
C ASP A 80 -23.26 -6.13 16.07
N GLY A 81 -24.19 -6.30 15.11
CA GLY A 81 -25.04 -5.22 14.62
C GLY A 81 -25.96 -4.63 15.71
N THR A 82 -26.14 -5.33 16.83
CA THR A 82 -26.94 -4.87 17.97
C THR A 82 -26.16 -3.98 18.95
N LEU A 83 -24.81 -3.92 18.83
CA LEU A 83 -23.98 -3.14 19.73
C LEU A 83 -24.05 -1.65 19.36
N PRO A 84 -24.59 -0.74 20.22
CA PRO A 84 -24.64 0.69 19.94
C PRO A 84 -23.23 1.31 20.08
N LEU A 85 -22.43 1.24 19.01
CA LEU A 85 -21.05 1.70 19.02
C LEU A 85 -20.88 2.87 18.04
N SER A 86 -20.56 4.06 18.55
CA SER A 86 -20.19 5.19 17.70
C SER A 86 -18.78 5.02 17.12
N VAL A 87 -18.51 5.67 16.00
CA VAL A 87 -17.17 5.71 15.38
C VAL A 87 -16.13 6.19 16.39
N GLN A 88 -16.41 7.28 17.13
CA GLN A 88 -15.50 7.76 18.18
C GLN A 88 -15.15 6.64 19.18
N ARG A 89 -16.15 5.94 19.68
CA ARG A 89 -15.94 4.87 20.66
C ARG A 89 -15.18 3.69 20.06
N PHE A 90 -15.52 3.33 18.82
CA PHE A 90 -14.84 2.25 18.09
C PHE A 90 -13.35 2.54 17.89
N VAL A 91 -13.00 3.75 17.43
CA VAL A 91 -11.61 4.15 17.18
C VAL A 91 -10.77 4.12 18.46
N THR A 92 -11.37 4.45 19.61
CA THR A 92 -10.70 4.45 20.92
C THR A 92 -10.65 3.10 21.63
N LEU A 93 -11.26 2.04 21.09
CA LEU A 93 -11.18 0.70 21.68
C LEU A 93 -9.74 0.18 21.74
N GLY A 94 -9.25 -0.03 22.97
CA GLY A 94 -7.87 -0.50 23.23
C GLY A 94 -6.79 0.58 23.11
N THR A 95 -7.14 1.82 22.73
CA THR A 95 -6.22 2.97 22.69
C THR A 95 -6.98 4.22 23.10
N PRO A 96 -7.13 4.48 24.42
CA PRO A 96 -7.85 5.66 24.88
C PRO A 96 -7.22 6.95 24.35
N ALA A 97 -8.07 7.85 23.84
CA ALA A 97 -7.62 9.15 23.33
C ALA A 97 -8.69 10.22 23.54
N ALA A 98 -8.26 11.47 23.67
CA ALA A 98 -9.17 12.61 23.71
C ALA A 98 -9.91 12.77 22.37
N ARG A 99 -11.15 13.28 22.42
CA ARG A 99 -11.99 13.51 21.23
C ARG A 99 -11.26 14.31 20.14
N ALA A 100 -10.52 15.36 20.53
CA ALA A 100 -9.75 16.17 19.58
C ALA A 100 -8.71 15.35 18.80
N ARG A 101 -8.03 14.38 19.45
CA ARG A 101 -7.07 13.48 18.77
C ARG A 101 -7.79 12.54 17.82
N VAL A 102 -8.94 11.98 18.21
CA VAL A 102 -9.77 11.12 17.35
C VAL A 102 -10.25 11.90 16.12
N GLN A 103 -10.75 13.14 16.34
CA GLN A 103 -11.15 14.04 15.26
C GLN A 103 -10.02 14.30 14.28
N ALA A 104 -8.81 14.59 14.78
CA ALA A 104 -7.63 14.86 13.95
C ALA A 104 -7.28 13.66 13.06
N VAL A 105 -7.23 12.43 13.62
CA VAL A 105 -6.91 11.23 12.85
C VAL A 105 -8.03 10.90 11.84
N LEU A 106 -9.31 11.08 12.21
CA LEU A 106 -10.41 10.91 11.27
C LEU A 106 -10.39 11.95 10.15
N THR A 107 -9.95 13.17 10.42
CA THR A 107 -9.75 14.21 9.39
C THR A 107 -8.65 13.80 8.42
N GLU A 108 -7.54 13.28 8.93
CA GLU A 108 -6.41 12.81 8.13
C GLU A 108 -6.81 11.71 7.13
N VAL A 109 -7.71 10.81 7.52
CA VAL A 109 -8.22 9.75 6.63
C VAL A 109 -9.49 10.15 5.86
N GLY A 110 -9.99 11.39 5.97
CA GLY A 110 -11.18 11.86 5.27
C GLY A 110 -12.52 11.31 5.83
N ALA A 111 -12.57 10.92 7.10
CA ALA A 111 -13.75 10.33 7.75
C ALA A 111 -14.26 11.15 8.97
N ALA A 112 -13.87 12.43 9.10
CA ALA A 112 -14.24 13.24 10.26
C ALA A 112 -15.75 13.45 10.41
N HIS A 113 -16.49 13.48 9.30
CA HIS A 113 -17.93 13.71 9.27
C HIS A 113 -18.75 12.58 9.94
N VAL A 114 -18.17 11.36 10.04
CA VAL A 114 -18.84 10.22 10.68
C VAL A 114 -18.45 10.00 12.15
N LEU A 115 -17.72 10.92 12.78
CA LEU A 115 -17.20 10.78 14.16
C LEU A 115 -18.27 10.32 15.17
N ASP A 116 -19.46 10.89 15.11
CA ASP A 116 -20.57 10.62 16.04
C ASP A 116 -21.57 9.58 15.52
N SER A 117 -21.39 9.13 14.26
CA SER A 117 -22.27 8.14 13.63
C SER A 117 -22.11 6.76 14.28
N PRO A 118 -23.17 5.94 14.32
CA PRO A 118 -23.05 4.52 14.63
C PRO A 118 -22.16 3.84 13.58
N VAL A 119 -21.24 2.95 14.00
CA VAL A 119 -20.33 2.24 13.08
C VAL A 119 -21.09 1.40 12.05
N GLN A 120 -22.28 0.92 12.41
CA GLN A 120 -23.15 0.13 11.53
C GLN A 120 -23.83 0.96 10.43
N ALA A 121 -23.86 2.29 10.58
CA ALA A 121 -24.53 3.21 9.66
C ALA A 121 -23.56 3.84 8.64
N VAL A 122 -22.25 3.60 8.75
CA VAL A 122 -21.27 4.13 7.81
C VAL A 122 -21.18 3.24 6.57
N SER A 123 -20.87 3.84 5.42
CA SER A 123 -20.62 3.13 4.17
C SER A 123 -19.37 2.24 4.26
N GLY A 124 -19.21 1.29 3.33
CA GLY A 124 -18.02 0.43 3.26
C GLY A 124 -16.72 1.22 3.18
N GLY A 125 -16.65 2.24 2.33
CA GLY A 125 -15.47 3.09 2.19
C GLY A 125 -15.17 3.92 3.44
N GLU A 126 -16.21 4.48 4.08
CA GLU A 126 -16.06 5.18 5.36
C GLU A 126 -15.58 4.25 6.46
N LEU A 127 -16.09 3.00 6.52
CA LEU A 127 -15.65 2.02 7.49
C LEU A 127 -14.16 1.68 7.31
N GLN A 128 -13.67 1.53 6.08
CA GLN A 128 -12.25 1.29 5.81
C GLN A 128 -11.39 2.48 6.30
N ARG A 129 -11.81 3.71 6.04
CA ARG A 129 -11.14 4.92 6.54
C ARG A 129 -11.17 4.99 8.07
N VAL A 130 -12.28 4.64 8.71
CA VAL A 130 -12.41 4.57 10.17
C VAL A 130 -11.52 3.48 10.78
N MET A 131 -11.41 2.31 10.15
CA MET A 131 -10.49 1.24 10.57
C MET A 131 -9.02 1.68 10.43
N LEU A 132 -8.68 2.38 9.36
CA LEU A 132 -7.36 2.98 9.16
C LEU A 132 -7.05 4.04 10.23
N ALA A 133 -8.02 4.93 10.54
CA ALA A 133 -7.90 5.89 11.64
C ALA A 133 -7.60 5.21 12.98
N ARG A 134 -8.29 4.10 13.28
CA ARG A 134 -8.04 3.32 14.50
C ARG A 134 -6.61 2.75 14.54
N ALA A 135 -6.09 2.28 13.41
CA ALA A 135 -4.72 1.80 13.33
C ALA A 135 -3.71 2.95 13.53
N LEU A 136 -3.96 4.12 12.94
CA LEU A 136 -3.13 5.32 13.04
C LEU A 136 -3.16 5.98 14.42
N LEU A 137 -4.24 5.84 15.18
CA LEU A 137 -4.35 6.41 16.52
C LEU A 137 -3.23 5.92 17.47
N ARG A 138 -2.62 4.79 17.18
CA ARG A 138 -1.48 4.21 17.89
C ARG A 138 -0.14 4.85 17.53
N GLU A 139 -0.10 5.80 16.58
CA GLU A 139 1.12 6.38 16.04
C GLU A 139 2.13 5.30 15.62
N PRO A 140 1.73 4.41 14.68
CA PRO A 140 2.50 3.21 14.41
C PRO A 140 3.83 3.51 13.70
N ASP A 141 4.86 2.75 14.05
CA ASP A 141 6.10 2.65 13.28
C ASP A 141 5.94 1.68 12.10
N LEU A 142 5.04 0.67 12.26
CA LEU A 142 4.66 -0.29 11.24
C LEU A 142 3.13 -0.36 11.14
N LEU A 143 2.60 -0.10 9.95
CA LEU A 143 1.19 -0.23 9.63
C LEU A 143 0.96 -1.56 8.88
N VAL A 144 0.10 -2.42 9.40
CA VAL A 144 -0.26 -3.70 8.79
C VAL A 144 -1.71 -3.63 8.32
N LEU A 145 -1.93 -3.76 7.01
CA LEU A 145 -3.22 -3.61 6.35
C LEU A 145 -3.61 -4.92 5.66
N ASP A 146 -4.65 -5.58 6.15
CA ASP A 146 -5.14 -6.84 5.56
C ASP A 146 -6.37 -6.55 4.69
N GLU A 147 -6.18 -6.49 3.37
CA GLU A 147 -7.18 -6.17 2.33
C GLU A 147 -7.94 -4.85 2.59
N PRO A 148 -7.23 -3.70 2.68
CA PRO A 148 -7.81 -2.43 3.13
C PRO A 148 -8.90 -1.85 2.23
N ILE A 149 -9.02 -2.31 0.99
CA ILE A 149 -9.99 -1.78 -0.01
C ILE A 149 -11.20 -2.69 -0.21
N GLN A 150 -11.35 -3.75 0.59
CA GLN A 150 -12.45 -4.68 0.43
C GLN A 150 -13.81 -3.97 0.64
N GLY A 151 -14.70 -4.09 -0.35
CA GLY A 151 -16.03 -3.46 -0.28
C GLY A 151 -16.06 -1.97 -0.60
N VAL A 152 -14.99 -1.44 -1.17
CA VAL A 152 -14.88 -0.06 -1.66
C VAL A 152 -15.06 -0.05 -3.18
N ASP A 153 -15.76 0.94 -3.71
CA ASP A 153 -15.91 1.14 -5.16
C ASP A 153 -14.58 1.54 -5.82
N LEU A 154 -14.49 1.45 -7.14
CA LEU A 154 -13.25 1.66 -7.89
C LEU A 154 -12.59 3.01 -7.58
N ASN A 155 -13.36 4.11 -7.55
CA ASN A 155 -12.79 5.43 -7.28
C ASN A 155 -12.25 5.53 -5.86
N GLY A 156 -13.01 5.04 -4.88
CA GLY A 156 -12.59 4.99 -3.48
C GLY A 156 -11.37 4.10 -3.26
N GLN A 157 -11.15 3.05 -4.08
CA GLN A 157 -9.95 2.22 -4.02
C GLN A 157 -8.70 3.03 -4.36
N TYR A 158 -8.70 3.80 -5.47
CA TYR A 158 -7.58 4.67 -5.84
C TYR A 158 -7.30 5.72 -4.76
N GLU A 159 -8.35 6.41 -4.27
CA GLU A 159 -8.20 7.39 -3.21
C GLU A 159 -7.58 6.79 -1.93
N LEU A 160 -7.96 5.55 -1.56
CA LEU A 160 -7.44 4.91 -0.36
C LEU A 160 -5.98 4.47 -0.54
N TYR A 161 -5.57 4.03 -1.73
CA TYR A 161 -4.16 3.75 -2.02
C TYR A 161 -3.31 5.01 -2.00
N ASP A 162 -3.79 6.13 -2.57
CA ASP A 162 -3.12 7.43 -2.52
C ASP A 162 -2.98 7.93 -1.08
N LEU A 163 -4.03 7.75 -0.28
CA LEU A 163 -4.01 8.05 1.16
C LEU A 163 -2.94 7.22 1.87
N ILE A 164 -2.89 5.91 1.66
CA ILE A 164 -1.88 5.00 2.27
C ILE A 164 -0.46 5.46 1.88
N GLY A 165 -0.22 5.78 0.61
CA GLY A 165 1.04 6.34 0.14
C GLY A 165 1.38 7.69 0.80
N GLY A 166 0.37 8.54 1.03
CA GLY A 166 0.48 9.79 1.78
C GLY A 166 0.89 9.56 3.23
N LEU A 167 0.24 8.64 3.92
CA LEU A 167 0.52 8.29 5.32
C LEU A 167 1.97 7.80 5.50
N ARG A 168 2.48 6.98 4.58
CA ARG A 168 3.90 6.59 4.57
C ARG A 168 4.82 7.80 4.61
N ARG A 169 4.58 8.78 3.74
CA ARG A 169 5.40 10.00 3.64
C ARG A 169 5.29 10.89 4.88
N THR A 170 4.09 11.02 5.43
CA THR A 170 3.81 11.90 6.58
C THR A 170 4.34 11.33 7.89
N HIS A 171 4.15 10.02 8.11
CA HIS A 171 4.52 9.37 9.37
C HIS A 171 5.88 8.66 9.32
N GLY A 172 6.47 8.47 8.12
CA GLY A 172 7.70 7.70 7.96
C GLY A 172 7.58 6.23 8.36
N CYS A 173 6.36 5.72 8.54
CA CYS A 173 6.11 4.34 8.95
C CYS A 173 6.38 3.35 7.81
N GLY A 174 6.80 2.12 8.16
CA GLY A 174 6.75 0.99 7.25
C GLY A 174 5.31 0.52 7.06
N ILE A 175 4.99 -0.03 5.91
CA ILE A 175 3.65 -0.58 5.61
C ILE A 175 3.79 -2.00 5.08
N LEU A 176 3.09 -2.94 5.73
CA LEU A 176 2.85 -4.28 5.19
C LEU A 176 1.39 -4.36 4.77
N MET A 177 1.14 -4.56 3.48
CA MET A 177 -0.20 -4.58 2.92
C MET A 177 -0.50 -5.92 2.26
N VAL A 178 -1.58 -6.58 2.66
CA VAL A 178 -2.15 -7.72 1.93
C VAL A 178 -3.16 -7.20 0.92
N SER A 179 -3.01 -7.56 -0.34
CA SER A 179 -3.95 -7.18 -1.39
C SER A 179 -4.07 -8.24 -2.47
N HIS A 180 -5.20 -8.25 -3.15
CA HIS A 180 -5.45 -9.01 -4.38
C HIS A 180 -5.61 -8.12 -5.62
N GLU A 181 -5.60 -6.79 -5.44
CA GLU A 181 -5.70 -5.81 -6.52
C GLU A 181 -4.31 -5.52 -7.11
N LEU A 182 -3.88 -6.41 -8.00
CA LEU A 182 -2.50 -6.45 -8.51
C LEU A 182 -2.06 -5.13 -9.16
N HIS A 183 -2.95 -4.47 -9.90
CA HIS A 183 -2.64 -3.21 -10.60
C HIS A 183 -2.31 -2.06 -9.63
N LEU A 184 -3.06 -1.94 -8.52
CA LEU A 184 -2.81 -0.93 -7.50
C LEU A 184 -1.53 -1.23 -6.72
N VAL A 185 -1.32 -2.51 -6.38
CA VAL A 185 -0.10 -2.97 -5.70
C VAL A 185 1.13 -2.61 -6.53
N MET A 186 1.15 -3.00 -7.81
CA MET A 186 2.31 -2.77 -8.69
C MET A 186 2.63 -1.29 -8.90
N ALA A 187 1.63 -0.41 -8.81
CA ALA A 187 1.83 1.03 -8.98
C ALA A 187 2.32 1.76 -7.72
N THR A 188 2.10 1.20 -6.53
CA THR A 188 2.24 1.95 -5.28
C THR A 188 3.22 1.36 -4.27
N THR A 189 3.73 0.13 -4.50
CA THR A 189 4.59 -0.56 -3.53
C THR A 189 6.06 -0.56 -3.94
N ASP A 190 6.94 -0.63 -2.94
CA ASP A 190 8.40 -0.70 -3.16
C ASP A 190 8.86 -2.15 -3.33
N HIS A 191 8.18 -3.09 -2.66
CA HIS A 191 8.50 -4.51 -2.69
C HIS A 191 7.24 -5.36 -2.71
N VAL A 192 7.22 -6.38 -3.55
CA VAL A 192 6.11 -7.36 -3.65
C VAL A 192 6.62 -8.73 -3.27
N LEU A 193 5.81 -9.46 -2.50
CA LEU A 193 6.06 -10.83 -2.10
C LEU A 193 4.87 -11.70 -2.50
N CYS A 194 5.11 -12.65 -3.39
CA CYS A 194 4.10 -13.59 -3.87
C CYS A 194 4.07 -14.82 -2.95
N LEU A 195 2.95 -15.05 -2.32
CA LEU A 195 2.76 -16.17 -1.40
C LEU A 195 1.82 -17.21 -1.99
N ASN A 196 2.24 -18.48 -1.96
CA ASN A 196 1.40 -19.65 -2.14
C ASN A 196 1.90 -20.76 -1.20
N ARG A 197 1.61 -20.63 0.09
CA ARG A 197 2.18 -21.40 1.23
C ARG A 197 3.68 -21.20 1.42
N HIS A 198 4.43 -20.91 0.39
CA HIS A 198 5.83 -20.48 0.37
C HIS A 198 5.97 -19.21 -0.47
N VAL A 199 7.10 -18.54 -0.39
CA VAL A 199 7.40 -17.39 -1.24
C VAL A 199 7.77 -17.90 -2.63
N CYS A 200 6.91 -17.66 -3.62
CA CYS A 200 7.13 -18.08 -5.01
C CYS A 200 8.00 -17.10 -5.78
N CYS A 201 7.79 -15.81 -5.56
CA CYS A 201 8.56 -14.71 -6.14
C CYS A 201 8.58 -13.53 -5.19
N SER A 202 9.62 -12.72 -5.26
CA SER A 202 9.69 -11.47 -4.50
C SER A 202 10.65 -10.47 -5.14
N GLY A 203 10.40 -9.18 -4.98
CA GLY A 203 11.24 -8.13 -5.51
C GLY A 203 10.49 -6.84 -5.79
N HIS A 204 11.15 -5.93 -6.53
CA HIS A 204 10.50 -4.74 -7.06
C HIS A 204 9.33 -5.12 -7.98
N PRO A 205 8.21 -4.38 -7.98
CA PRO A 205 7.03 -4.66 -8.80
C PRO A 205 7.35 -5.00 -10.26
N ASP A 206 8.22 -4.24 -10.93
CA ASP A 206 8.60 -4.46 -12.34
C ASP A 206 9.28 -5.82 -12.59
N HIS A 207 10.03 -6.32 -11.63
CA HIS A 207 10.68 -7.62 -11.71
C HIS A 207 9.67 -8.75 -11.47
N VAL A 208 8.84 -8.60 -10.43
CA VAL A 208 7.80 -9.58 -10.09
C VAL A 208 6.78 -9.72 -11.22
N ALA A 209 6.37 -8.64 -11.87
CA ALA A 209 5.43 -8.68 -12.99
C ALA A 209 5.90 -9.53 -14.19
N ARG A 210 7.21 -9.79 -14.31
CA ARG A 210 7.84 -10.59 -15.36
C ARG A 210 8.28 -11.98 -14.88
N ASP A 211 8.14 -12.26 -13.60
CA ASP A 211 8.55 -13.54 -13.02
C ASP A 211 7.61 -14.66 -13.49
N PRO A 212 8.14 -15.79 -14.03
CA PRO A 212 7.31 -16.92 -14.44
C PRO A 212 6.41 -17.45 -13.33
N ALA A 213 6.86 -17.49 -12.07
CA ALA A 213 6.06 -17.94 -10.94
C ALA A 213 4.87 -17.01 -10.67
N TYR A 214 5.02 -15.69 -10.91
CA TYR A 214 3.91 -14.75 -10.85
C TYR A 214 2.88 -15.03 -11.96
N LEU A 215 3.35 -15.26 -13.19
CA LEU A 215 2.50 -15.56 -14.34
C LEU A 215 1.73 -16.87 -14.14
N ASP A 216 2.36 -17.88 -13.56
CA ASP A 216 1.72 -19.17 -13.23
C ASP A 216 0.65 -19.02 -12.14
N LEU A 217 0.87 -18.13 -11.15
CA LEU A 217 -0.09 -17.90 -10.05
C LEU A 217 -1.34 -17.12 -10.48
N PHE A 218 -1.19 -16.13 -11.34
CA PHE A 218 -2.25 -15.16 -11.66
C PHE A 218 -2.73 -15.24 -13.12
N GLY A 219 -2.08 -16.04 -13.96
CA GLY A 219 -2.37 -16.24 -15.37
C GLY A 219 -1.90 -15.09 -16.26
N ILE A 220 -1.81 -15.36 -17.58
CA ILE A 220 -1.39 -14.36 -18.59
C ILE A 220 -2.36 -13.18 -18.65
N ASP A 221 -3.64 -13.38 -18.38
CA ASP A 221 -4.64 -12.31 -18.36
C ASP A 221 -4.49 -11.39 -17.14
N GLY A 222 -4.05 -11.90 -15.99
CA GLY A 222 -3.67 -11.10 -14.83
C GLY A 222 -2.47 -10.21 -15.13
N ALA A 223 -1.46 -10.74 -15.83
CA ALA A 223 -0.27 -10.01 -16.26
C ALA A 223 -0.56 -8.99 -17.36
N ARG A 224 -1.45 -9.29 -18.32
CA ARG A 224 -1.88 -8.35 -19.36
C ARG A 224 -2.63 -7.14 -18.82
N ARG A 225 -3.41 -7.29 -17.77
CA ARG A 225 -4.07 -6.16 -17.08
C ARG A 225 -3.07 -5.19 -16.46
N LEU A 226 -1.86 -5.67 -16.09
CA LEU A 226 -0.76 -4.84 -15.59
C LEU A 226 -0.03 -4.08 -16.71
N ALA A 227 0.15 -4.69 -17.88
CA ALA A 227 0.87 -4.09 -19.00
C ALA A 227 0.17 -2.85 -19.60
N VAL A 228 -1.13 -2.71 -19.38
CA VAL A 228 -1.93 -1.57 -19.89
C VAL A 228 -1.71 -0.30 -19.05
N TYR A 229 -1.14 -0.38 -17.84
CA TYR A 229 -1.01 0.77 -16.93
C TYR A 229 0.41 1.34 -16.82
N HIS A 230 1.40 0.82 -17.52
CA HIS A 230 2.72 1.47 -17.63
C HIS A 230 2.71 2.60 -18.68
N HIS A 231 1.85 3.58 -18.52
CA HIS A 231 2.02 4.86 -19.19
C HIS A 231 3.02 5.69 -18.37
N HIS A 232 4.26 5.74 -18.84
CA HIS A 232 5.17 6.83 -18.49
C HIS A 232 4.53 8.14 -19.00
N HIS A 233 4.05 8.96 -18.09
CA HIS A 233 3.61 10.31 -18.41
C HIS A 233 4.85 11.19 -18.72
N ASN A 234 5.40 11.07 -19.93
CA ASN A 234 6.39 12.00 -20.47
C ASN A 234 5.73 13.14 -21.25
N HIS A 235 4.52 13.56 -20.85
CA HIS A 235 3.80 14.65 -21.51
C HIS A 235 2.90 15.38 -20.51
N HIS A 236 2.76 16.69 -20.72
CA HIS A 236 1.77 17.53 -20.05
C HIS A 236 0.57 17.77 -20.98
N HIS A 237 -0.62 17.91 -20.38
CA HIS A 237 -1.80 18.36 -21.12
C HIS A 237 -1.89 19.88 -21.04
N ASP A 238 -2.17 20.54 -22.16
CA ASP A 238 -2.49 21.96 -22.16
C ASP A 238 -3.89 22.23 -21.57
N LEU A 239 -4.25 23.49 -21.42
CA LEU A 239 -5.55 23.92 -20.88
C LEU A 239 -6.77 23.47 -21.72
N HIS A 240 -6.54 22.85 -22.86
CA HIS A 240 -7.57 22.32 -23.76
C HIS A 240 -7.54 20.81 -23.89
N GLY A 241 -6.66 20.12 -23.10
CA GLY A 241 -6.57 18.67 -23.06
C GLY A 241 -5.71 18.04 -24.17
N ALA A 242 -4.97 18.83 -24.96
CA ALA A 242 -4.07 18.33 -25.98
C ALA A 242 -2.73 17.90 -25.35
N VAL A 243 -2.15 16.78 -25.85
CA VAL A 243 -0.88 16.21 -25.36
C VAL A 243 0.29 17.04 -25.87
N VAL A 244 1.10 17.60 -24.96
CA VAL A 244 2.33 18.35 -25.28
C VAL A 244 3.52 17.51 -24.84
N PRO A 245 4.43 17.08 -25.77
CA PRO A 245 5.63 16.33 -25.40
C PRO A 245 6.64 17.24 -24.68
N ASP A 246 7.31 16.71 -23.65
CA ASP A 246 8.43 17.39 -22.99
C ASP A 246 9.59 17.55 -23.97
N LEU A 247 9.96 18.80 -24.27
CA LEU A 247 11.17 19.10 -25.03
C LEU A 247 12.39 18.86 -24.13
N PRO A 248 13.43 18.16 -24.61
CA PRO A 248 14.67 18.02 -23.85
C PRO A 248 15.32 19.38 -23.64
N LEU A 249 15.65 19.71 -22.41
CA LEU A 249 16.45 20.90 -22.07
C LEU A 249 17.79 20.84 -22.81
N SER A 250 17.95 21.66 -23.85
CA SER A 250 19.21 21.84 -24.54
C SER A 250 20.20 22.51 -23.59
N SER A 251 21.29 21.83 -23.32
CA SER A 251 22.47 22.37 -22.63
C SER A 251 22.96 23.63 -23.38
N ALA A 252 22.84 24.77 -22.76
CA ALA A 252 23.48 26.00 -23.19
C ALA A 252 24.99 25.89 -22.96
N SER A 253 25.78 25.74 -24.02
CA SER A 253 27.18 26.07 -24.04
C SER A 253 27.36 27.27 -24.93
N GLY A 254 27.96 28.32 -24.37
CA GLY A 254 28.21 29.58 -25.01
C GLY A 254 29.25 29.53 -26.15
N GLY A 255 29.19 30.49 -27.04
CA GLY A 255 30.16 30.74 -28.10
C GLY A 255 29.79 32.01 -28.85
N GLU A 256 30.49 33.08 -28.53
CA GLU A 256 30.49 34.36 -29.23
C GLU A 256 30.88 34.20 -30.71
N GLY A 257 30.32 35.02 -31.59
CA GLY A 257 30.83 35.16 -32.92
C GLY A 257 29.86 35.95 -33.82
N GLY A 258 30.02 37.26 -33.87
CA GLY A 258 29.26 38.17 -34.70
C GLY A 258 29.45 37.95 -36.20
N HIS A 259 28.40 38.11 -36.94
CA HIS A 259 28.52 38.62 -38.33
C HIS A 259 27.25 39.39 -38.71
N ARG A 260 27.49 40.58 -39.25
CA ARG A 260 26.50 41.54 -39.80
C ARG A 260 25.85 40.97 -41.09
N PRO A 261 24.62 41.38 -41.40
CA PRO A 261 23.98 41.05 -42.66
C PRO A 261 24.42 41.99 -43.78
N PRO A 262 24.37 41.58 -45.05
CA PRO A 262 24.40 42.45 -46.19
C PRO A 262 22.99 42.87 -46.62
N VAL A 263 22.97 44.14 -47.00
CA VAL A 263 21.86 44.94 -47.52
C VAL A 263 21.39 44.42 -48.89
N GLU A 264 20.11 44.47 -49.05
CA GLU A 264 19.22 44.58 -50.20
C GLU A 264 19.83 45.12 -51.51
N GLN A 265 19.45 44.48 -52.59
CA GLN A 265 19.20 45.22 -53.86
C GLN A 265 18.06 44.54 -54.66
N ASP A 266 17.06 45.34 -54.82
CA ASP A 266 15.94 45.45 -55.73
C ASP A 266 16.26 45.05 -57.17
N ARG A 267 15.31 44.34 -57.82
CA ARG A 267 14.84 44.55 -59.21
C ARG A 267 14.00 43.38 -59.69
N GLY A 268 12.78 43.79 -60.17
CA GLY A 268 12.07 43.07 -61.17
C GLY A 268 10.62 42.85 -60.84
#